data_620e4e3bca3d12d64fe99d04153ad54e
#
_entry.id   620e4e3bca3d12d64fe99d04153ad54e
#
_cell.length_a   1.000
_cell.length_b   1.000
_cell.length_c   1.000
_cell.angle_alpha   90.00
_cell.angle_beta   90.00
_cell.angle_gamma   90.00
#
_symmetry.space_group_name_H-M   'P 1'
#
loop_
_entity.id
_entity.type
_entity.pdbx_description
1 polymer ?
#
loop_
_entity_poly.entity_id
_entity_poly.type
_entity_poly.pdbx_seq_one_letter_code
_entity_poly.pdbx_strand_id
1 'polypeptide(L)'
;MFKRKIRNWYIPKGQEPTDFDKKILSFQNHGELVPTRNLIKTPEQIEGIKRSCKVNTGVLDLVEKEIHAGMSTADIDKLVYDYTVSHGAIPAPLNYEGFPKSVCTSINEVVCHGIPSEFEVLEEGDIINVDVSTILDGYYSDASRMFIIGKTSPEKEKLVRVTKECLEIGAEAAKPWGFVGD
;
A
#
# COMPACT_ATOMS: atom_id res chain seq x y z
N MET A 1 -31.28 -5.08 -9.69
CA MET A 1 -30.57 -4.40 -8.57
C MET A 1 -30.23 -5.47 -7.54
N PHE A 2 -29.03 -6.06 -7.62
CA PHE A 2 -28.58 -7.09 -6.66
C PHE A 2 -28.25 -6.40 -5.33
N LYS A 3 -29.12 -6.56 -4.33
CA LYS A 3 -28.75 -6.26 -2.94
C LYS A 3 -27.63 -7.25 -2.56
N ARG A 4 -26.36 -6.83 -2.63
CA ARG A 4 -25.28 -7.54 -1.95
C ARG A 4 -25.72 -7.65 -0.49
N LYS A 5 -25.89 -8.88 0.01
CA LYS A 5 -26.00 -9.12 1.45
C LYS A 5 -24.67 -8.65 2.06
N ILE A 6 -24.67 -7.45 2.64
CA ILE A 6 -23.57 -6.97 3.45
C ILE A 6 -23.44 -8.02 4.55
N ARG A 7 -22.28 -8.66 4.66
CA ARG A 7 -22.01 -9.62 5.73
C ARG A 7 -21.97 -8.82 7.03
N ASN A 8 -23.04 -8.92 7.79
CA ASN A 8 -23.20 -8.25 9.05
C ASN A 8 -22.23 -8.81 10.09
N TRP A 9 -21.89 -8.02 11.08
CA TRP A 9 -21.22 -8.49 12.28
C TRP A 9 -22.05 -9.58 12.94
N TYR A 10 -21.42 -10.66 13.38
CA TYR A 10 -22.10 -11.79 14.01
C TYR A 10 -21.39 -12.20 15.30
N ILE A 11 -22.16 -12.71 16.26
CA ILE A 11 -21.63 -13.33 17.46
C ILE A 11 -21.51 -14.84 17.17
N PRO A 12 -20.33 -15.47 17.40
CA PRO A 12 -20.19 -16.91 17.25
C PRO A 12 -21.18 -17.66 18.16
N LYS A 13 -21.74 -18.76 17.65
CA LYS A 13 -22.72 -19.55 18.40
C LYS A 13 -22.13 -20.01 19.75
N GLY A 14 -22.84 -19.77 20.83
CA GLY A 14 -22.43 -20.14 22.19
C GLY A 14 -21.47 -19.17 22.87
N GLN A 15 -21.21 -17.99 22.28
CA GLN A 15 -20.45 -16.92 22.91
C GLN A 15 -21.38 -15.77 23.33
N GLU A 16 -21.12 -15.21 24.50
CA GLU A 16 -21.74 -13.95 24.90
C GLU A 16 -21.07 -12.77 24.20
N PRO A 17 -21.86 -11.75 23.77
CA PRO A 17 -21.32 -10.58 23.12
C PRO A 17 -20.46 -9.76 24.09
N THR A 18 -19.24 -9.47 23.69
CA THR A 18 -18.35 -8.53 24.40
C THR A 18 -18.87 -7.09 24.28
N ASP A 19 -18.34 -6.15 25.04
CA ASP A 19 -18.70 -4.73 24.89
C ASP A 19 -18.29 -4.17 23.52
N PHE A 20 -17.22 -4.69 22.94
CA PHE A 20 -16.83 -4.41 21.57
C PHE A 20 -17.91 -4.89 20.59
N ASP A 21 -18.39 -6.13 20.71
CA ASP A 21 -19.44 -6.67 19.86
C ASP A 21 -20.73 -5.85 19.98
N LYS A 22 -21.14 -5.49 21.19
CA LYS A 22 -22.33 -4.66 21.44
C LYS A 22 -22.24 -3.31 20.74
N LYS A 23 -21.04 -2.68 20.77
CA LYS A 23 -20.80 -1.40 20.12
C LYS A 23 -20.88 -1.51 18.60
N ILE A 24 -20.28 -2.53 17.98
CA ILE A 24 -20.40 -2.78 16.55
C ILE A 24 -21.86 -3.04 16.14
N LEU A 25 -22.56 -3.88 16.89
CA LEU A 25 -23.98 -4.15 16.64
C LEU A 25 -24.85 -2.88 16.75
N SER A 26 -24.51 -1.96 17.65
CA SER A 26 -25.18 -0.66 17.74
C SER A 26 -25.04 0.15 16.46
N PHE A 27 -23.83 0.30 15.92
CA PHE A 27 -23.60 0.97 14.62
C PHE A 27 -24.37 0.29 13.49
N GLN A 28 -24.29 -1.04 13.41
CA GLN A 28 -24.99 -1.82 12.40
C GLN A 28 -26.53 -1.61 12.47
N ASN A 29 -27.09 -1.56 13.68
CA ASN A 29 -28.53 -1.35 13.90
C ASN A 29 -28.97 0.08 13.51
N HIS A 30 -28.08 1.05 13.55
CA HIS A 30 -28.30 2.42 13.04
C HIS A 30 -28.09 2.55 11.54
N GLY A 31 -27.75 1.45 10.84
CA GLY A 31 -27.60 1.43 9.39
C GLY A 31 -26.19 1.73 8.89
N GLU A 32 -25.21 1.86 9.79
CA GLU A 32 -23.82 2.09 9.44
C GLU A 32 -23.18 0.85 8.84
N LEU A 33 -22.24 1.05 7.91
CA LEU A 33 -21.39 -0.01 7.38
C LEU A 33 -20.36 -0.40 8.42
N VAL A 34 -20.43 -1.64 8.90
CA VAL A 34 -19.45 -2.17 9.84
C VAL A 34 -18.57 -3.23 9.18
N PRO A 35 -17.28 -3.35 9.59
CA PRO A 35 -16.39 -4.36 9.07
C PRO A 35 -16.87 -5.77 9.43
N THR A 36 -16.47 -6.76 8.65
CA THR A 36 -16.68 -8.16 9.00
C THR A 36 -15.69 -8.61 10.06
N ARG A 37 -16.10 -9.54 10.94
CA ARG A 37 -15.26 -10.00 12.05
C ARG A 37 -13.90 -10.57 11.63
N ASN A 38 -13.82 -11.18 10.44
CA ASN A 38 -12.59 -11.74 9.90
C ASN A 38 -11.53 -10.68 9.47
N LEU A 39 -11.89 -9.39 9.46
CA LEU A 39 -10.93 -8.32 9.23
C LEU A 39 -10.10 -7.99 10.49
N ILE A 40 -10.55 -8.43 11.67
CA ILE A 40 -9.78 -8.25 12.91
C ILE A 40 -8.62 -9.23 12.91
N LYS A 41 -7.41 -8.70 13.03
CA LYS A 41 -6.18 -9.48 13.05
C LYS A 41 -5.82 -9.91 14.45
N THR A 42 -5.26 -11.13 14.57
CA THR A 42 -4.65 -11.59 15.83
C THR A 42 -3.28 -10.92 16.04
N PRO A 43 -2.74 -10.93 17.26
CA PRO A 43 -1.38 -10.43 17.52
C PRO A 43 -0.33 -11.09 16.61
N GLU A 44 -0.42 -12.40 16.37
CA GLU A 44 0.50 -13.15 15.52
C GLU A 44 0.40 -12.70 14.06
N GLN A 45 -0.82 -12.43 13.58
CA GLN A 45 -1.04 -11.89 12.24
C GLN A 45 -0.46 -10.48 12.09
N ILE A 46 -0.62 -9.64 13.12
CA ILE A 46 -0.04 -8.30 13.15
C ILE A 46 1.48 -8.36 13.08
N GLU A 47 2.12 -9.23 13.85
CA GLU A 47 3.57 -9.42 13.79
C GLU A 47 4.04 -9.97 12.43
N GLY A 48 3.27 -10.87 11.80
CA GLY A 48 3.52 -11.32 10.42
C GLY A 48 3.49 -10.17 9.42
N ILE A 49 2.46 -9.32 9.48
CA ILE A 49 2.32 -8.13 8.63
C ILE A 49 3.50 -7.17 8.86
N LYS A 50 3.89 -6.91 10.11
CA LYS A 50 5.04 -6.05 10.43
C LYS A 50 6.35 -6.56 9.83
N ARG A 51 6.59 -7.87 9.84
CA ARG A 51 7.78 -8.46 9.19
C ARG A 51 7.77 -8.20 7.68
N SER A 52 6.63 -8.40 7.02
CA SER A 52 6.47 -8.07 5.60
C SER A 52 6.68 -6.58 5.32
N CYS A 53 6.08 -5.69 6.14
CA CYS A 53 6.28 -4.24 6.05
C CYS A 53 7.76 -3.84 6.15
N LYS A 54 8.55 -4.52 7.00
CA LYS A 54 9.98 -4.21 7.14
C LYS A 54 10.77 -4.52 5.86
N VAL A 55 10.43 -5.58 5.15
CA VAL A 55 11.03 -5.87 3.83
C VAL A 55 10.57 -4.81 2.82
N ASN A 56 9.29 -4.52 2.76
CA ASN A 56 8.69 -3.57 1.84
C ASN A 56 9.29 -2.14 1.98
N THR A 57 9.38 -1.63 3.21
CA THR A 57 10.01 -0.31 3.45
C THR A 57 11.50 -0.33 3.15
N GLY A 58 12.20 -1.43 3.43
CA GLY A 58 13.61 -1.60 3.08
C GLY A 58 13.89 -1.56 1.58
N VAL A 59 12.96 -2.07 0.76
CA VAL A 59 13.01 -1.91 -0.70
C VAL A 59 12.96 -0.43 -1.08
N LEU A 60 12.00 0.32 -0.53
CA LEU A 60 11.86 1.76 -0.83
C LEU A 60 13.06 2.58 -0.37
N ASP A 61 13.68 2.20 0.77
CA ASP A 61 14.91 2.83 1.26
C ASP A 61 16.12 2.52 0.37
N LEU A 62 16.15 1.33 -0.27
CA LEU A 62 17.16 1.00 -1.27
C LEU A 62 16.94 1.80 -2.56
N VAL A 63 15.71 1.85 -3.06
CA VAL A 63 15.37 2.65 -4.25
C VAL A 63 15.77 4.11 -4.04
N GLU A 64 15.51 4.69 -2.86
CA GLU A 64 15.89 6.08 -2.55
C GLU A 64 17.40 6.35 -2.67
N LYS A 65 18.23 5.37 -2.39
CA LYS A 65 19.69 5.49 -2.48
C LYS A 65 20.23 5.33 -3.89
N GLU A 66 19.53 4.54 -4.70
CA GLU A 66 20.02 4.12 -6.02
C GLU A 66 19.39 4.91 -7.17
N ILE A 67 18.18 5.47 -6.98
CA ILE A 67 17.43 6.12 -8.05
C ILE A 67 18.10 7.42 -8.52
N HIS A 68 18.27 7.57 -9.83
CA HIS A 68 18.90 8.74 -10.44
C HIS A 68 18.44 8.94 -11.90
N ALA A 69 18.70 10.12 -12.45
CA ALA A 69 18.51 10.37 -13.88
C ALA A 69 19.37 9.44 -14.74
N GLY A 70 18.83 8.92 -15.83
CA GLY A 70 19.45 7.92 -16.69
C GLY A 70 19.15 6.46 -16.32
N MET A 71 18.55 6.20 -15.16
CA MET A 71 18.08 4.88 -14.75
C MET A 71 16.76 4.55 -15.47
N SER A 72 16.62 3.35 -16.03
CA SER A 72 15.33 2.92 -16.57
C SER A 72 14.39 2.44 -15.48
N THR A 73 13.08 2.45 -15.74
CA THR A 73 12.11 1.86 -14.82
C THR A 73 12.26 0.32 -14.73
N ALA A 74 12.82 -0.33 -15.75
CA ALA A 74 13.20 -1.74 -15.69
C ALA A 74 14.37 -2.00 -14.71
N ASP A 75 15.32 -1.07 -14.56
CA ASP A 75 16.38 -1.18 -13.55
C ASP A 75 15.80 -1.07 -12.13
N ILE A 76 14.79 -0.22 -11.93
CA ILE A 76 14.05 -0.14 -10.66
C ILE A 76 13.33 -1.46 -10.37
N ASP A 77 12.66 -2.05 -11.38
CA ASP A 77 12.00 -3.35 -11.25
C ASP A 77 12.99 -4.44 -10.82
N LYS A 78 14.15 -4.48 -11.49
CA LYS A 78 15.22 -5.43 -11.13
C LYS A 78 15.71 -5.23 -9.70
N LEU A 79 15.95 -4.00 -9.29
CA LEU A 79 16.38 -3.65 -7.93
C LEU A 79 15.36 -4.12 -6.88
N VAL A 80 14.07 -3.86 -7.11
CA VAL A 80 12.97 -4.26 -6.24
C VAL A 80 12.85 -5.78 -6.18
N TYR A 81 12.94 -6.47 -7.32
CA TYR A 81 12.89 -7.93 -7.38
C TYR A 81 14.03 -8.56 -6.59
N ASP A 82 15.27 -8.17 -6.90
CA ASP A 82 16.47 -8.75 -6.29
C ASP A 82 16.48 -8.57 -4.77
N TYR A 83 16.13 -7.38 -4.27
CA TYR A 83 16.04 -7.12 -2.84
C TYR A 83 14.96 -7.97 -2.19
N THR A 84 13.75 -7.99 -2.75
CA THR A 84 12.60 -8.72 -2.20
C THR A 84 12.90 -10.21 -2.09
N VAL A 85 13.42 -10.82 -3.16
CA VAL A 85 13.74 -12.24 -3.20
C VAL A 85 14.91 -12.59 -2.27
N SER A 86 15.94 -11.74 -2.18
CA SER A 86 17.07 -11.95 -1.26
C SER A 86 16.66 -11.95 0.22
N HIS A 87 15.51 -11.34 0.55
CA HIS A 87 14.93 -11.35 1.89
C HIS A 87 13.89 -12.46 2.11
N GLY A 88 13.81 -13.43 1.19
CA GLY A 88 12.89 -14.57 1.29
C GLY A 88 11.42 -14.19 1.04
N ALA A 89 11.17 -13.02 0.46
CA ALA A 89 9.84 -12.53 0.15
C ALA A 89 9.52 -12.64 -1.35
N ILE A 90 8.28 -12.41 -1.71
CA ILE A 90 7.77 -12.47 -3.09
C ILE A 90 7.22 -11.09 -3.44
N PRO A 91 7.60 -10.51 -4.61
CA PRO A 91 6.92 -9.33 -5.14
C PRO A 91 5.46 -9.67 -5.47
N ALA A 92 4.51 -9.06 -4.78
CA ALA A 92 3.10 -9.40 -4.92
C ALA A 92 2.51 -9.07 -6.30
N PRO A 93 2.93 -7.99 -7.00
CA PRO A 93 2.41 -7.67 -8.33
C PRO A 93 2.79 -8.69 -9.41
N LEU A 94 3.94 -9.35 -9.25
CA LEU A 94 4.49 -10.23 -10.29
C LEU A 94 3.55 -11.39 -10.60
N ASN A 95 3.06 -11.45 -11.84
CA ASN A 95 2.08 -12.42 -12.35
C ASN A 95 0.66 -12.29 -11.75
N TYR A 96 0.39 -11.26 -10.92
CA TYR A 96 -0.96 -11.01 -10.44
C TYR A 96 -1.84 -10.49 -11.59
N GLU A 97 -2.89 -11.23 -11.93
CA GLU A 97 -3.81 -10.91 -13.05
C GLU A 97 -3.08 -10.61 -14.38
N GLY A 98 -1.89 -11.19 -14.59
CA GLY A 98 -1.10 -11.01 -15.78
C GLY A 98 -0.14 -9.81 -15.75
N PHE A 99 0.00 -9.11 -14.62
CA PHE A 99 0.98 -8.04 -14.48
C PHE A 99 2.41 -8.60 -14.56
N PRO A 100 3.27 -8.10 -15.48
CA PRO A 100 4.52 -8.78 -15.83
C PRO A 100 5.73 -8.40 -14.99
N LYS A 101 5.57 -7.50 -14.00
CA LYS A 101 6.66 -6.85 -13.27
C LYS A 101 6.50 -6.96 -11.75
N SER A 102 7.56 -6.63 -11.02
CA SER A 102 7.63 -6.78 -9.56
C SER A 102 7.16 -5.55 -8.78
N VAL A 103 7.01 -4.43 -9.48
CA VAL A 103 6.71 -3.11 -8.93
C VAL A 103 5.91 -2.31 -9.95
N CYS A 104 5.13 -1.33 -9.49
CA CYS A 104 4.58 -0.31 -10.39
C CYS A 104 5.44 0.95 -10.31
N THR A 105 5.75 1.52 -11.50
CA THR A 105 6.54 2.75 -11.65
C THR A 105 5.73 3.76 -12.46
N SER A 106 5.36 4.87 -11.85
CA SER A 106 4.47 5.85 -12.47
C SER A 106 5.14 7.22 -12.52
N ILE A 107 5.58 7.60 -13.73
CA ILE A 107 6.34 8.83 -13.99
C ILE A 107 5.37 9.95 -14.38
N ASN A 108 5.55 11.13 -13.79
CA ASN A 108 4.86 12.39 -14.12
C ASN A 108 3.33 12.24 -14.19
N GLU A 109 2.75 12.23 -15.40
CA GLU A 109 1.29 12.16 -15.64
C GLU A 109 0.69 10.75 -15.47
N VAL A 110 1.51 9.72 -15.35
CA VAL A 110 1.02 8.36 -15.08
C VAL A 110 0.54 8.29 -13.63
N VAL A 111 -0.78 8.14 -13.45
CA VAL A 111 -1.42 8.23 -12.13
C VAL A 111 -1.05 7.05 -11.24
N CYS A 112 -1.11 5.82 -11.78
CA CYS A 112 -0.79 4.58 -11.05
C CYS A 112 -0.56 3.42 -12.03
N HIS A 113 -0.04 2.30 -11.51
CA HIS A 113 0.13 1.02 -12.19
C HIS A 113 0.99 1.09 -13.47
N GLY A 114 1.91 2.06 -13.57
CA GLY A 114 2.90 2.09 -14.66
C GLY A 114 3.71 0.80 -14.68
N ILE A 115 3.90 0.23 -15.89
CA ILE A 115 4.62 -1.04 -16.09
C ILE A 115 6.08 -0.73 -16.39
N PRO A 116 7.03 -1.16 -15.56
CA PRO A 116 8.45 -0.95 -15.78
C PRO A 116 8.93 -1.38 -17.17
N SER A 117 9.72 -0.52 -17.83
CA SER A 117 10.20 -0.67 -19.19
C SER A 117 11.66 -0.23 -19.34
N GLU A 118 12.41 -0.88 -20.21
CA GLU A 118 13.76 -0.46 -20.60
C GLU A 118 13.75 0.86 -21.41
N PHE A 119 12.61 1.20 -21.99
CA PHE A 119 12.44 2.40 -22.83
C PHE A 119 11.97 3.62 -22.03
N GLU A 120 11.54 3.45 -20.78
CA GLU A 120 11.21 4.52 -19.87
C GLU A 120 12.42 4.85 -18.99
N VAL A 121 13.15 5.87 -19.37
CA VAL A 121 14.37 6.33 -18.68
C VAL A 121 14.08 7.61 -17.93
N LEU A 122 14.44 7.65 -16.65
CA LEU A 122 14.27 8.82 -15.80
C LEU A 122 15.12 9.99 -16.26
N GLU A 123 14.53 11.17 -16.31
CA GLU A 123 15.20 12.42 -16.67
C GLU A 123 15.24 13.37 -15.47
N GLU A 124 16.17 14.31 -15.54
CA GLU A 124 16.25 15.41 -14.55
C GLU A 124 14.94 16.20 -14.54
N GLY A 125 14.35 16.37 -13.36
CA GLY A 125 13.07 17.06 -13.19
C GLY A 125 11.84 16.15 -13.19
N ASP A 126 11.99 14.85 -13.37
CA ASP A 126 10.89 13.91 -13.23
C ASP A 126 10.48 13.74 -11.76
N ILE A 127 9.20 13.42 -11.58
CA ILE A 127 8.68 12.83 -10.35
C ILE A 127 8.19 11.42 -10.67
N ILE A 128 8.49 10.46 -9.79
CA ILE A 128 8.09 9.07 -9.99
C ILE A 128 7.50 8.50 -8.70
N ASN A 129 6.36 7.83 -8.80
CA ASN A 129 5.86 6.95 -7.75
C ASN A 129 6.40 5.54 -7.98
N VAL A 130 7.04 5.00 -6.95
CA VAL A 130 7.46 3.59 -6.91
C VAL A 130 6.58 2.89 -5.88
N ASP A 131 5.75 1.95 -6.34
CA ASP A 131 4.71 1.29 -5.57
C ASP A 131 5.00 -0.19 -5.43
N VAL A 132 5.33 -0.59 -4.20
CA VAL A 132 5.85 -1.91 -3.85
C VAL A 132 4.87 -2.67 -2.99
N SER A 133 4.45 -3.85 -3.44
CA SER A 133 3.70 -4.80 -2.62
C SER A 133 4.52 -6.07 -2.40
N THR A 134 4.60 -6.54 -1.17
CA THR A 134 5.46 -7.66 -0.76
C THR A 134 4.66 -8.73 -0.03
N ILE A 135 5.00 -10.01 -0.27
CA ILE A 135 4.47 -11.15 0.47
C ILE A 135 5.62 -11.83 1.20
N LEU A 136 5.56 -11.88 2.52
CA LEU A 136 6.50 -12.64 3.37
C LEU A 136 5.73 -13.60 4.27
N ASP A 137 6.03 -14.89 4.20
CA ASP A 137 5.35 -15.94 5.00
C ASP A 137 3.81 -15.91 4.85
N GLY A 138 3.29 -15.52 3.68
CA GLY A 138 1.86 -15.38 3.42
C GLY A 138 1.23 -14.08 3.93
N TYR A 139 2.01 -13.17 4.52
CA TYR A 139 1.56 -11.85 4.96
C TYR A 139 1.92 -10.78 3.94
N TYR A 140 0.91 -9.97 3.59
CA TYR A 140 1.04 -8.89 2.63
C TYR A 140 1.43 -7.59 3.30
N SER A 141 2.24 -6.81 2.60
CA SER A 141 2.49 -5.40 2.89
C SER A 141 2.50 -4.61 1.59
N ASP A 142 2.15 -3.33 1.69
CA ASP A 142 1.99 -2.44 0.56
C ASP A 142 2.36 -1.03 0.97
N ALA A 143 3.22 -0.38 0.18
CA ALA A 143 3.61 1.00 0.37
C ALA A 143 4.20 1.59 -0.92
N SER A 144 3.95 2.86 -1.14
CA SER A 144 4.57 3.61 -2.22
C SER A 144 5.34 4.82 -1.70
N ARG A 145 6.29 5.30 -2.53
CA ARG A 145 7.04 6.53 -2.25
C ARG A 145 7.23 7.32 -3.53
N MET A 146 7.03 8.64 -3.41
CA MET A 146 7.38 9.57 -4.48
C MET A 146 8.86 9.94 -4.40
N PHE A 147 9.52 9.95 -5.55
CA PHE A 147 10.89 10.42 -5.70
C PHE A 147 10.92 11.58 -6.69
N ILE A 148 11.76 12.58 -6.41
CA ILE A 148 12.04 13.70 -7.30
C ILE A 148 13.44 13.46 -7.86
N ILE A 149 13.56 13.41 -9.19
CA ILE A 149 14.83 13.16 -9.87
C ILE A 149 15.54 14.50 -10.09
N GLY A 150 16.57 14.72 -9.30
CA GLY A 150 17.33 15.96 -9.37
C GLY A 150 16.50 17.21 -9.05
N LYS A 151 16.57 18.24 -9.89
CA LYS A 151 15.86 19.52 -9.70
C LYS A 151 14.62 19.57 -10.58
N THR A 152 13.45 19.76 -9.95
CA THR A 152 12.16 19.81 -10.65
C THR A 152 11.48 21.19 -10.55
N SER A 153 10.27 21.32 -11.12
CA SER A 153 9.51 22.57 -11.06
C SER A 153 8.85 22.77 -9.67
N PRO A 154 8.60 24.02 -9.26
CA PRO A 154 7.90 24.30 -8.00
C PRO A 154 6.52 23.65 -7.90
N GLU A 155 5.83 23.47 -9.04
CA GLU A 155 4.52 22.82 -9.10
C GLU A 155 4.61 21.34 -8.75
N LYS A 156 5.60 20.62 -9.31
CA LYS A 156 5.87 19.21 -9.01
C LYS A 156 6.31 19.02 -7.57
N GLU A 157 7.22 19.86 -7.06
CA GLU A 157 7.62 19.85 -5.64
C GLU A 157 6.42 20.06 -4.72
N LYS A 158 5.56 21.05 -5.04
CA LYS A 158 4.34 21.29 -4.28
C LYS A 158 3.40 20.10 -4.30
N LEU A 159 3.21 19.46 -5.46
CA LEU A 159 2.36 18.28 -5.59
C LEU A 159 2.84 17.15 -4.67
N VAL A 160 4.11 16.79 -4.75
CA VAL A 160 4.69 15.73 -3.92
C VAL A 160 4.55 16.05 -2.43
N ARG A 161 4.88 17.28 -2.02
CA ARG A 161 4.77 17.72 -0.63
C ARG A 161 3.33 17.69 -0.12
N VAL A 162 2.38 18.27 -0.87
CA VAL A 162 0.98 18.33 -0.44
C VAL A 162 0.36 16.94 -0.38
N THR A 163 0.68 16.06 -1.33
CA THR A 163 0.21 14.66 -1.29
C THR A 163 0.71 13.93 -0.04
N LYS A 164 1.96 14.14 0.34
CA LYS A 164 2.51 13.59 1.58
C LYS A 164 1.81 14.15 2.83
N GLU A 165 1.58 15.47 2.88
CA GLU A 165 0.82 16.12 3.95
C GLU A 165 -0.61 15.55 4.06
N CYS A 166 -1.29 15.32 2.92
CA CYS A 166 -2.62 14.68 2.90
C CYS A 166 -2.59 13.26 3.48
N LEU A 167 -1.57 12.47 3.14
CA LEU A 167 -1.41 11.13 3.69
C LEU A 167 -1.21 11.17 5.21
N GLU A 168 -0.37 12.07 5.71
CA GLU A 168 -0.10 12.23 7.15
C GLU A 168 -1.37 12.64 7.91
N ILE A 169 -2.13 13.61 7.39
CA ILE A 169 -3.42 14.05 7.96
C ILE A 169 -4.42 12.89 7.98
N GLY A 170 -4.54 12.14 6.87
CA GLY A 170 -5.44 10.99 6.78
C GLY A 170 -5.06 9.87 7.75
N ALA A 171 -3.77 9.59 7.91
CA ALA A 171 -3.28 8.59 8.86
C ALA A 171 -3.56 9.02 10.32
N GLU A 172 -3.41 10.29 10.66
CA GLU A 172 -3.73 10.83 11.99
C GLU A 172 -5.23 10.83 12.29
N ALA A 173 -6.07 11.00 11.27
CA ALA A 173 -7.53 10.94 11.41
C ALA A 173 -8.04 9.52 11.65
N ALA A 174 -7.30 8.48 11.26
CA ALA A 174 -7.67 7.08 11.43
C ALA A 174 -7.59 6.66 12.91
N LYS A 175 -8.68 6.87 13.63
CA LYS A 175 -8.81 6.57 15.08
C LYS A 175 -9.84 5.47 15.33
N PRO A 176 -9.70 4.71 16.45
CA PRO A 176 -10.73 3.75 16.83
C PRO A 176 -12.11 4.42 16.92
N TRP A 177 -13.11 3.79 16.29
CA TRP A 177 -14.50 4.25 16.23
C TRP A 177 -14.78 5.46 15.34
N GLY A 178 -13.80 5.95 14.59
CA GLY A 178 -14.01 6.88 13.50
C GLY A 178 -14.56 6.18 12.25
N PHE A 179 -15.00 6.95 11.28
CA PHE A 179 -15.48 6.45 9.99
C PHE A 179 -14.46 6.73 8.89
N VAL A 180 -14.46 5.90 7.86
CA VAL A 180 -13.56 6.08 6.71
C VAL A 180 -13.81 7.43 5.98
N GLY A 181 -14.99 8.00 6.16
CA GLY A 181 -15.36 9.29 5.56
C GLY A 181 -15.05 10.51 6.41
N ASP A 182 -14.50 10.33 7.62
CA ASP A 182 -14.10 11.46 8.48
C ASP A 182 -12.80 12.07 7.95
#